data_6563052f5a3357d60cc5d33106c500de
#
_entry.id   6563052f5a3357d60cc5d33106c500de
#
_cell.length_a   1.000
_cell.length_b   1.000
_cell.length_c   1.000
_cell.angle_alpha   90.00
_cell.angle_beta   90.00
_cell.angle_gamma   90.00
#
_symmetry.space_group_name_H-M   'P 1'
#
loop_
_entity.id
_entity.type
_entity.pdbx_description
1 polymer ?
#
loop_
_entity_poly.entity_id
_entity_poly.type
_entity_poly.pdbx_seq_one_letter_code
_entity_poly.pdbx_strand_id
1 'polypeptide(L)'
;MEVRGWTSFVAACLYPVEKDLVVKTRSEKVDKIRKMILEFLLAHAPCSPQLQKMAQEYGADKDRFEKEASFCILCGLCVRYCAEVKKKNVVGFVDCGARREISFIPEIAAKECVNCKECFELCPTSYLQAAFVLAESLTSSKDSSPTALKK
;
A
#
# COMPACT_ATOMS: atom_id res chain seq x y z
N MET A 1 18.64 6.53 6.04
CA MET A 1 19.75 7.47 5.86
C MET A 1 20.84 7.20 6.90
N GLU A 2 22.05 7.62 6.60
CA GLU A 2 23.14 7.66 7.59
C GLU A 2 23.16 9.02 8.27
N VAL A 3 23.36 9.04 9.58
CA VAL A 3 23.51 10.27 10.39
C VAL A 3 24.93 10.33 10.90
N ARG A 4 25.55 11.51 10.82
CA ARG A 4 26.93 11.72 11.31
C ARG A 4 27.04 11.35 12.79
N GLY A 5 28.00 10.51 13.14
CA GLY A 5 28.22 10.05 14.52
C GLY A 5 27.40 8.81 14.93
N TRP A 6 26.53 8.30 14.05
CA TRP A 6 25.76 7.08 14.30
C TRP A 6 26.34 5.90 13.53
N THR A 7 26.32 4.73 14.16
CA THR A 7 26.79 3.47 13.55
C THR A 7 25.68 2.73 12.79
N SER A 8 24.41 3.04 13.08
CA SER A 8 23.23 2.40 12.50
C SER A 8 22.51 3.33 11.54
N PHE A 9 21.72 2.72 10.64
CA PHE A 9 20.83 3.45 9.73
C PHE A 9 19.53 3.83 10.42
N VAL A 10 19.01 4.99 10.06
CA VAL A 10 17.72 5.47 10.57
C VAL A 10 16.76 5.78 9.44
N ALA A 11 15.46 5.59 9.68
CA ALA A 11 14.42 6.02 8.78
C ALA A 11 14.27 7.55 8.83
N ALA A 12 14.31 8.21 7.69
CA ALA A 12 14.25 9.68 7.64
C ALA A 12 12.95 10.26 8.21
N CYS A 13 11.85 9.51 8.12
CA CYS A 13 10.53 9.92 8.61
C CYS A 13 10.37 9.81 10.14
N LEU A 14 11.29 9.11 10.82
CA LEU A 14 11.22 8.89 12.27
C LEU A 14 12.32 9.63 13.04
N TYR A 15 13.29 10.18 12.32
CA TYR A 15 14.41 10.86 12.98
C TYR A 15 14.09 12.34 13.19
N PRO A 16 14.22 12.86 14.43
CA PRO A 16 13.96 14.27 14.71
C PRO A 16 14.99 15.16 14.01
N VAL A 17 14.53 16.33 13.57
CA VAL A 17 15.42 17.34 12.98
C VAL A 17 16.07 18.13 14.09
N GLU A 18 17.39 18.03 14.19
CA GLU A 18 18.21 18.73 15.18
C GLU A 18 19.08 19.78 14.50
N LYS A 19 19.54 20.76 15.31
CA LYS A 19 20.47 21.77 14.81
C LYS A 19 21.78 21.11 14.37
N ASP A 20 22.33 21.56 13.25
CA ASP A 20 23.57 21.05 12.65
C ASP A 20 23.56 19.56 12.27
N LEU A 21 22.36 19.00 12.03
CA LEU A 21 22.18 17.62 11.58
C LEU A 21 22.81 17.39 10.21
N VAL A 22 23.81 16.51 10.14
CA VAL A 22 24.46 16.11 8.89
C VAL A 22 24.07 14.69 8.53
N VAL A 23 23.42 14.53 7.37
CA VAL A 23 22.93 13.23 6.90
C VAL A 23 23.45 12.90 5.50
N LYS A 24 23.63 11.60 5.23
CA LYS A 24 23.83 11.07 3.88
C LYS A 24 22.60 10.28 3.46
N THR A 25 21.95 10.75 2.41
CA THR A 25 20.77 10.09 1.84
C THR A 25 21.11 9.13 0.71
N ARG A 26 22.32 9.21 0.18
CA ARG A 26 22.89 8.33 -0.85
C ARG A 26 24.28 7.89 -0.40
N SER A 27 24.48 6.59 -0.34
CA SER A 27 25.78 5.93 -0.16
C SER A 27 25.61 4.48 -0.58
N GLU A 28 26.71 3.78 -0.86
CA GLU A 28 26.67 2.36 -1.22
C GLU A 28 25.85 1.52 -0.22
N LYS A 29 26.05 1.80 1.09
CA LYS A 29 25.33 1.10 2.16
C LYS A 29 23.83 1.43 2.18
N VAL A 30 23.45 2.72 2.03
CA VAL A 30 22.06 3.15 1.98
C VAL A 30 21.38 2.58 0.74
N ASP A 31 22.05 2.60 -0.41
CA ASP A 31 21.47 2.10 -1.66
C ASP A 31 21.33 0.58 -1.65
N LYS A 32 22.21 -0.16 -0.96
CA LYS A 32 22.06 -1.60 -0.74
C LYS A 32 20.79 -1.93 0.08
N ILE A 33 20.50 -1.13 1.12
CA ILE A 33 19.27 -1.29 1.92
C ILE A 33 18.03 -0.98 1.08
N ARG A 34 18.05 0.11 0.31
CA ARG A 34 16.94 0.47 -0.59
C ARG A 34 16.67 -0.61 -1.63
N LYS A 35 17.73 -1.17 -2.21
CA LYS A 35 17.63 -2.30 -3.12
C LYS A 35 16.85 -3.45 -2.49
N MET A 36 17.24 -3.88 -1.29
CA MET A 36 16.56 -4.96 -0.58
C MET A 36 15.10 -4.64 -0.28
N ILE A 37 14.79 -3.41 0.17
CA ILE A 37 13.41 -2.97 0.41
C ILE A 37 12.58 -3.04 -0.87
N LEU A 38 13.14 -2.60 -2.00
CA LEU A 38 12.46 -2.67 -3.30
C LEU A 38 12.22 -4.11 -3.75
N GLU A 39 13.14 -5.02 -3.50
CA GLU A 39 12.99 -6.45 -3.77
C GLU A 39 11.82 -7.04 -2.98
N PHE A 40 11.67 -6.69 -1.70
CA PHE A 40 10.50 -7.07 -0.89
C PHE A 40 9.20 -6.47 -1.42
N LEU A 41 9.19 -5.18 -1.76
CA LEU A 41 7.99 -4.54 -2.30
C LEU A 41 7.57 -5.14 -3.64
N LEU A 42 8.52 -5.54 -4.49
CA LEU A 42 8.26 -6.23 -5.75
C LEU A 42 7.74 -7.66 -5.56
N ALA A 43 8.05 -8.31 -4.44
CA ALA A 43 7.45 -9.59 -4.10
C ALA A 43 5.93 -9.46 -3.87
N HIS A 44 5.49 -8.35 -3.24
CA HIS A 44 4.07 -8.06 -3.01
C HIS A 44 3.36 -7.46 -4.23
N ALA A 45 4.00 -6.55 -4.96
CA ALA A 45 3.39 -5.83 -6.06
C ALA A 45 4.28 -5.82 -7.32
N PRO A 46 4.49 -6.97 -7.96
CA PRO A 46 5.45 -7.12 -9.07
C PRO A 46 5.07 -6.31 -10.31
N CYS A 47 3.78 -6.04 -10.52
CA CYS A 47 3.26 -5.32 -11.68
C CYS A 47 3.20 -3.79 -11.49
N SER A 48 3.60 -3.25 -10.34
CA SER A 48 3.57 -1.80 -10.11
C SER A 48 4.60 -1.08 -10.99
N PRO A 49 4.19 -0.18 -11.91
CA PRO A 49 5.12 0.56 -12.76
C PRO A 49 6.08 1.44 -11.96
N GLN A 50 5.61 2.01 -10.85
CA GLN A 50 6.43 2.85 -9.97
C GLN A 50 7.54 2.05 -9.29
N LEU A 51 7.20 0.87 -8.75
CA LEU A 51 8.19 0.01 -8.10
C LEU A 51 9.18 -0.55 -9.11
N GLN A 52 8.75 -0.93 -10.31
CA GLN A 52 9.64 -1.39 -11.39
C GLN A 52 10.64 -0.32 -11.80
N LYS A 53 10.19 0.93 -11.95
CA LYS A 53 11.07 2.07 -12.26
C LYS A 53 12.11 2.28 -11.17
N MET A 54 11.70 2.28 -9.91
CA MET A 54 12.62 2.41 -8.77
C MET A 54 13.59 1.22 -8.68
N ALA A 55 13.12 0.01 -8.95
CA ALA A 55 13.94 -1.18 -8.95
C ALA A 55 15.06 -1.13 -10.02
N GLN A 56 14.76 -0.60 -11.19
CA GLN A 56 15.77 -0.36 -12.23
C GLN A 56 16.83 0.64 -11.77
N GLU A 57 16.41 1.74 -11.11
CA GLU A 57 17.33 2.77 -10.59
C GLU A 57 18.31 2.19 -9.56
N TYR A 58 17.85 1.32 -8.68
CA TYR A 58 18.67 0.73 -7.60
C TYR A 58 19.24 -0.64 -7.94
N GLY A 59 19.03 -1.15 -9.16
CA GLY A 59 19.49 -2.48 -9.58
C GLY A 59 18.89 -3.62 -8.75
N ALA A 60 17.62 -3.47 -8.33
CA ALA A 60 16.92 -4.48 -7.54
C ALA A 60 16.52 -5.68 -8.39
N ASP A 61 16.69 -6.89 -7.85
CA ASP A 61 16.29 -8.13 -8.50
C ASP A 61 14.82 -8.42 -8.21
N LYS A 62 13.99 -8.32 -9.25
CA LYS A 62 12.55 -8.55 -9.16
C LYS A 62 12.18 -10.00 -8.80
N ASP A 63 13.06 -10.96 -9.02
CA ASP A 63 12.78 -12.38 -8.87
C ASP A 63 13.49 -13.02 -7.67
N ARG A 64 14.11 -12.20 -6.82
CA ARG A 64 14.84 -12.68 -5.64
C ARG A 64 13.94 -13.35 -4.60
N PHE A 65 12.70 -12.88 -4.43
CA PHE A 65 11.75 -13.40 -3.47
C PHE A 65 10.53 -13.97 -4.19
N GLU A 66 9.92 -14.99 -3.57
CA GLU A 66 8.64 -15.53 -4.03
C GLU A 66 7.56 -14.44 -4.06
N LYS A 67 6.69 -14.50 -5.07
CA LYS A 67 5.64 -13.50 -5.27
C LYS A 67 4.43 -13.84 -4.42
N GLU A 68 3.96 -12.85 -3.67
CA GLU A 68 2.70 -12.92 -2.96
C GLU A 68 1.61 -12.18 -3.74
N ALA A 69 0.41 -12.76 -3.80
CA ALA A 69 -0.71 -12.19 -4.56
C ALA A 69 -1.47 -11.07 -3.81
N SER A 70 -0.88 -10.44 -2.81
CA SER A 70 -1.56 -9.38 -2.05
C SER A 70 -1.70 -8.07 -2.83
N PHE A 71 -0.77 -7.77 -3.72
CA PHE A 71 -0.68 -6.54 -4.53
C PHE A 71 -0.74 -5.23 -3.73
N CYS A 72 -1.01 -5.27 -2.43
CA CYS A 72 -1.06 -4.12 -1.54
C CYS A 72 0.24 -4.02 -0.74
N ILE A 73 0.94 -2.89 -0.84
CA ILE A 73 2.18 -2.62 -0.08
C ILE A 73 1.91 -1.94 1.27
N LEU A 74 0.66 -1.88 1.71
CA LEU A 74 0.23 -1.30 2.99
C LEU A 74 0.73 0.14 3.25
N CYS A 75 0.90 0.93 2.20
CA CYS A 75 1.41 2.31 2.32
C CYS A 75 0.44 3.27 3.03
N GLY A 76 -0.84 2.92 3.13
CA GLY A 76 -1.86 3.66 3.86
C GLY A 76 -2.30 4.99 3.22
N LEU A 77 -1.86 5.32 2.00
CA LEU A 77 -2.24 6.56 1.32
C LEU A 77 -3.76 6.68 1.16
N CYS A 78 -4.44 5.60 0.76
CA CYS A 78 -5.89 5.57 0.62
C CYS A 78 -6.62 5.84 1.95
N VAL A 79 -6.16 5.24 3.04
CA VAL A 79 -6.75 5.41 4.37
C VAL A 79 -6.62 6.86 4.82
N ARG A 80 -5.41 7.41 4.77
CA ARG A 80 -5.13 8.79 5.17
C ARG A 80 -5.86 9.80 4.29
N TYR A 81 -5.87 9.62 2.98
CA TYR A 81 -6.58 10.50 2.07
C TYR A 81 -8.10 10.50 2.35
N CYS A 82 -8.70 9.32 2.52
CA CYS A 82 -10.12 9.21 2.84
C CYS A 82 -10.46 9.85 4.19
N ALA A 83 -9.62 9.67 5.21
CA ALA A 83 -9.83 10.22 6.54
C ALA A 83 -9.54 11.72 6.64
N GLU A 84 -8.37 12.16 6.13
CA GLU A 84 -7.86 13.51 6.37
C GLU A 84 -8.36 14.53 5.34
N VAL A 85 -8.45 14.13 4.06
CA VAL A 85 -8.86 15.02 2.97
C VAL A 85 -10.36 14.94 2.72
N LYS A 86 -10.89 13.73 2.55
CA LYS A 86 -12.32 13.53 2.26
C LYS A 86 -13.21 13.51 3.50
N LYS A 87 -12.65 13.29 4.69
CA LYS A 87 -13.39 13.20 5.97
C LYS A 87 -14.47 12.12 5.99
N LYS A 88 -14.32 11.06 5.19
CA LYS A 88 -15.36 10.03 5.00
C LYS A 88 -15.06 8.72 5.73
N ASN A 89 -13.79 8.40 6.01
CA ASN A 89 -13.36 7.19 6.72
C ASN A 89 -13.95 5.88 6.17
N VAL A 90 -14.10 5.76 4.84
CA VAL A 90 -14.72 4.61 4.18
C VAL A 90 -13.78 3.42 4.07
N VAL A 91 -12.48 3.69 4.01
CA VAL A 91 -11.42 2.70 3.88
C VAL A 91 -10.51 2.75 5.09
N GLY A 92 -10.16 1.58 5.60
CA GLY A 92 -9.34 1.45 6.80
C GLY A 92 -8.44 0.23 6.76
N PHE A 93 -7.55 0.16 7.77
CA PHE A 93 -6.81 -1.06 8.02
C PHE A 93 -7.66 -2.01 8.86
N VAL A 94 -7.68 -3.27 8.48
CA VAL A 94 -8.26 -4.37 9.26
C VAL A 94 -7.16 -5.37 9.61
N ASP A 95 -7.39 -6.13 10.67
CA ASP A 95 -6.44 -7.07 11.24
C ASP A 95 -5.09 -6.44 11.68
N CYS A 96 -4.15 -7.27 12.12
CA CYS A 96 -2.85 -6.83 12.60
C CYS A 96 -1.73 -7.81 12.21
N GLY A 97 -0.48 -7.34 12.33
CA GLY A 97 0.71 -8.12 11.99
C GLY A 97 0.71 -8.54 10.52
N ALA A 98 1.03 -9.80 10.27
CA ALA A 98 1.13 -10.36 8.93
C ALA A 98 -0.22 -10.46 8.18
N ARG A 99 -1.34 -10.42 8.92
CA ARG A 99 -2.69 -10.46 8.33
C ARG A 99 -3.28 -9.08 8.06
N ARG A 100 -2.54 -8.01 8.37
CA ARG A 100 -3.02 -6.64 8.16
C ARG A 100 -3.31 -6.39 6.69
N GLU A 101 -4.49 -5.88 6.41
CA GLU A 101 -4.93 -5.55 5.05
C GLU A 101 -5.76 -4.24 5.01
N ILE A 102 -6.05 -3.78 3.80
CA ILE A 102 -6.93 -2.64 3.54
C ILE A 102 -8.33 -3.18 3.23
N SER A 103 -9.33 -2.66 3.91
CA SER A 103 -10.72 -2.99 3.64
C SER A 103 -11.60 -1.74 3.54
N PHE A 104 -12.67 -1.86 2.75
CA PHE A 104 -13.71 -0.86 2.67
C PHE A 104 -14.86 -1.24 3.60
N ILE A 105 -15.52 -0.23 4.19
CA ILE A 105 -16.77 -0.41 4.93
C ILE A 105 -17.88 -0.47 3.87
N PRO A 106 -18.51 -1.65 3.62
CA PRO A 106 -19.35 -1.84 2.43
C PRO A 106 -20.54 -0.88 2.36
N GLU A 107 -21.21 -0.63 3.50
CA GLU A 107 -22.42 0.19 3.58
C GLU A 107 -22.13 1.67 3.25
N ILE A 108 -20.93 2.15 3.60
CA ILE A 108 -20.50 3.52 3.32
C ILE A 108 -19.90 3.59 1.92
N ALA A 109 -19.12 2.58 1.52
CA ALA A 109 -18.47 2.52 0.22
C ALA A 109 -19.49 2.55 -0.92
N ALA A 110 -20.58 1.82 -0.80
CA ALA A 110 -21.66 1.79 -1.79
C ALA A 110 -22.27 3.17 -2.07
N LYS A 111 -22.25 4.08 -1.09
CA LYS A 111 -22.79 5.44 -1.24
C LYS A 111 -21.73 6.46 -1.63
N GLU A 112 -20.58 6.38 -1.01
CA GLU A 112 -19.56 7.44 -1.05
C GLU A 112 -18.47 7.21 -2.10
N CYS A 113 -18.11 5.94 -2.38
CA CYS A 113 -17.01 5.62 -3.28
C CYS A 113 -17.41 5.63 -4.74
N VAL A 114 -18.67 5.32 -5.08
CA VAL A 114 -19.16 5.25 -6.48
C VAL A 114 -18.80 6.51 -7.28
N ASN A 115 -18.99 7.68 -6.66
CA ASN A 115 -18.75 8.97 -7.30
C ASN A 115 -17.40 9.62 -6.91
N CYS A 116 -16.63 9.03 -5.99
CA CYS A 116 -15.40 9.64 -5.49
C CYS A 116 -14.14 9.08 -6.19
N LYS A 117 -13.82 7.81 -5.95
CA LYS A 117 -12.67 7.07 -6.53
C LYS A 117 -11.29 7.78 -6.51
N GLU A 118 -11.14 8.94 -5.87
CA GLU A 118 -9.92 9.74 -5.90
C GLU A 118 -8.71 9.05 -5.28
N CYS A 119 -8.92 8.17 -4.27
CA CYS A 119 -7.84 7.40 -3.67
C CYS A 119 -7.25 6.35 -4.64
N PHE A 120 -7.93 6.03 -5.76
CA PHE A 120 -7.46 5.04 -6.73
C PHE A 120 -6.21 5.53 -7.46
N GLU A 121 -6.20 6.81 -7.85
CA GLU A 121 -5.06 7.43 -8.53
C GLU A 121 -3.83 7.54 -7.63
N LEU A 122 -4.06 7.61 -6.32
CA LEU A 122 -2.99 7.66 -5.32
C LEU A 122 -2.34 6.30 -5.05
N CYS A 123 -2.99 5.20 -5.46
CA CYS A 123 -2.51 3.86 -5.18
C CYS A 123 -1.32 3.49 -6.08
N PRO A 124 -0.09 3.34 -5.55
CA PRO A 124 1.10 3.06 -6.37
C PRO A 124 1.08 1.68 -7.01
N THR A 125 0.19 0.79 -6.58
CA THR A 125 0.07 -0.58 -7.08
C THR A 125 -1.23 -0.85 -7.82
N SER A 126 -2.12 0.14 -7.93
CA SER A 126 -3.47 0.03 -8.50
C SER A 126 -4.37 -1.03 -7.81
N TYR A 127 -3.98 -1.48 -6.62
CA TYR A 127 -4.72 -2.47 -5.82
C TYR A 127 -6.18 -2.06 -5.58
N LEU A 128 -6.43 -0.77 -5.26
CA LEU A 128 -7.76 -0.28 -4.91
C LEU A 128 -8.75 -0.40 -6.07
N GLN A 129 -8.31 -0.24 -7.29
CA GLN A 129 -9.15 -0.40 -8.47
C GLN A 129 -9.65 -1.84 -8.59
N ALA A 130 -8.74 -2.81 -8.43
CA ALA A 130 -9.09 -4.23 -8.47
C ALA A 130 -9.99 -4.63 -7.29
N ALA A 131 -9.67 -4.19 -6.07
CA ALA A 131 -10.46 -4.47 -4.87
C ALA A 131 -11.87 -3.90 -4.95
N PHE A 132 -12.05 -2.72 -5.53
CA PHE A 132 -13.36 -2.10 -5.70
C PHE A 132 -14.24 -2.87 -6.71
N VAL A 133 -13.68 -3.27 -7.85
CA VAL A 133 -14.41 -4.07 -8.86
C VAL A 133 -14.87 -5.40 -8.28
N LEU A 134 -14.02 -6.06 -7.48
CA LEU A 134 -14.39 -7.29 -6.79
C LEU A 134 -15.51 -7.07 -5.77
N ALA A 135 -15.48 -5.98 -5.02
CA ALA A 135 -16.53 -5.64 -4.06
C ALA A 135 -17.88 -5.36 -4.74
N GLU A 136 -17.89 -4.63 -5.86
CA GLU A 136 -19.11 -4.39 -6.66
C GLU A 136 -19.72 -5.71 -7.20
N SER A 137 -18.90 -6.62 -7.69
CA SER A 137 -19.38 -7.91 -8.19
C SER A 137 -20.01 -8.78 -7.10
N LEU A 138 -19.50 -8.72 -5.87
CA LEU A 138 -20.04 -9.45 -4.72
C LEU A 138 -21.36 -8.86 -4.21
N THR A 139 -21.58 -7.55 -4.35
CA THR A 139 -22.84 -6.90 -3.95
C THR A 139 -23.93 -7.16 -4.99
N SER A 140 -23.63 -7.17 -6.29
CA SER A 140 -24.58 -7.47 -7.36
C SER A 140 -25.09 -8.91 -7.33
N SER A 141 -24.34 -9.86 -6.76
CA SER A 141 -24.75 -11.26 -6.66
C SER A 141 -25.68 -11.56 -5.48
N LYS A 142 -25.90 -10.60 -4.56
CA LYS A 142 -26.82 -10.77 -3.41
C LYS A 142 -28.29 -10.47 -3.70
N ASP A 143 -28.60 -9.89 -4.84
CA ASP A 143 -30.00 -9.62 -5.25
C ASP A 143 -30.71 -10.80 -5.90
N SER A 144 -30.05 -11.93 -6.08
CA SER A 144 -30.67 -13.21 -6.46
C SER A 144 -30.90 -14.05 -5.21
N SER A 145 -31.99 -13.79 -4.50
CA SER A 145 -32.51 -14.63 -3.41
C SER A 145 -32.72 -16.06 -3.91
N PRO A 146 -32.19 -17.09 -3.26
CA PRO A 146 -32.70 -18.44 -3.44
C PRO A 146 -34.04 -18.53 -2.71
N THR A 147 -35.08 -18.60 -3.48
CA THR A 147 -36.44 -19.00 -3.09
C THR A 147 -36.40 -20.22 -2.19
N ALA A 148 -37.15 -20.12 -1.12
CA ALA A 148 -37.51 -21.12 -0.16
C ALA A 148 -37.38 -22.59 -0.63
N LEU A 149 -36.60 -23.40 0.07
CA LEU A 149 -36.85 -24.83 0.19
C LEU A 149 -37.74 -25.05 1.42
N LYS A 150 -39.04 -25.12 1.15
CA LYS A 150 -39.99 -25.81 2.03
C LYS A 150 -39.72 -27.32 1.92
N LYS A 151 -39.38 -27.97 2.96
CA LYS A 151 -39.95 -29.16 3.60
C LYS A 151 -38.98 -29.71 4.62
#